data_c338500e797d0fa14e4c5c5115dcf512
#
_entry.id   c338500e797d0fa14e4c5c5115dcf512
#
_cell.length_a   1.000
_cell.length_b   1.000
_cell.length_c   1.000
_cell.angle_alpha   90.00
_cell.angle_beta   90.00
_cell.angle_gamma   90.00
#
_symmetry.space_group_name_H-M   'P 1'
#
loop_
_entity.id
_entity.type
_entity.pdbx_description
1 polymer ?
#
loop_
_entity_poly.entity_id
_entity_poly.type
_entity_poly.pdbx_seq_one_letter_code
_entity_poly.pdbx_strand_id
1 'polypeptide(L)'
;MGESHTTSIQYSNIDLKIEKWKEFELQELFEIKYGVNLKLINLTQSTGSQAINFVSRTSGNNGVVAKVLPVEGIEPQEAGLISVASGGSVLSTFYQDEPFYSGRDLYILKEKVPMSKLTKLFLCTVLEKNAYRYAYGRQANKTLKNIIVKVPVDSKGVIDDKYITNFMSKLQYSDMI
;
A
#
# COMPACT_ATOMS: atom_id res chain seq x y z
N MET A 1 -37.20 23.44 21.37
CA MET A 1 -36.63 23.86 20.08
C MET A 1 -35.16 23.50 20.13
N GLY A 2 -34.76 22.41 19.49
CA GLY A 2 -33.37 21.95 19.42
C GLY A 2 -32.84 22.33 18.05
N GLU A 3 -31.86 23.21 18.01
CA GLU A 3 -31.15 23.56 16.77
C GLU A 3 -30.24 22.42 16.39
N SER A 4 -30.52 21.79 15.25
CA SER A 4 -29.65 20.82 14.62
C SER A 4 -28.49 21.57 13.97
N HIS A 5 -27.29 21.55 14.58
CA HIS A 5 -26.08 22.00 13.94
C HIS A 5 -25.67 20.99 12.87
N THR A 6 -26.13 21.21 11.66
CA THR A 6 -25.59 20.53 10.47
C THR A 6 -24.28 21.22 10.12
N THR A 7 -23.18 20.65 10.58
CA THR A 7 -21.83 21.09 10.17
C THR A 7 -21.67 20.73 8.70
N SER A 8 -21.85 21.70 7.80
CA SER A 8 -21.52 21.54 6.39
C SER A 8 -20.02 21.38 6.24
N ILE A 9 -19.58 20.17 5.91
CA ILE A 9 -18.17 19.89 5.59
C ILE A 9 -17.84 20.61 4.29
N GLN A 10 -17.10 21.71 4.37
CA GLN A 10 -16.54 22.37 3.22
C GLN A 10 -15.39 21.50 2.68
N TYR A 11 -15.67 20.72 1.62
CA TYR A 11 -14.61 20.16 0.80
C TYR A 11 -13.90 21.31 0.12
N SER A 12 -12.69 21.64 0.54
CA SER A 12 -11.82 22.52 -0.23
C SER A 12 -11.62 21.88 -1.61
N ASN A 13 -11.98 22.58 -2.67
CA ASN A 13 -11.70 22.14 -4.05
C ASN A 13 -10.19 22.00 -4.21
N ILE A 14 -9.68 20.80 -4.05
CA ILE A 14 -8.26 20.49 -4.24
C ILE A 14 -8.09 20.20 -5.73
N ASP A 15 -7.58 21.17 -6.47
CA ASP A 15 -7.24 21.02 -7.90
C ASP A 15 -5.96 20.18 -8.02
N LEU A 16 -6.12 18.93 -8.45
CA LEU A 16 -5.02 17.98 -8.60
C LEU A 16 -4.13 18.18 -9.83
N LYS A 17 -4.48 19.10 -10.74
CA LYS A 17 -3.72 19.38 -11.99
C LYS A 17 -3.17 18.13 -12.67
N ILE A 18 -4.06 17.13 -12.86
CA ILE A 18 -3.73 15.78 -13.35
C ILE A 18 -3.02 15.80 -14.71
N GLU A 19 -3.19 16.85 -15.51
CA GLU A 19 -2.51 17.06 -16.79
C GLU A 19 -0.98 17.15 -16.67
N LYS A 20 -0.46 17.51 -15.50
CA LYS A 20 0.97 17.59 -15.20
C LYS A 20 1.57 16.31 -14.64
N TRP A 21 0.74 15.27 -14.44
CA TRP A 21 1.21 14.02 -13.92
C TRP A 21 1.90 13.17 -14.99
N LYS A 22 2.95 12.45 -14.61
CA LYS A 22 3.70 11.56 -15.49
C LYS A 22 3.33 10.09 -15.23
N GLU A 23 3.38 9.30 -16.27
CA GLU A 23 3.21 7.85 -16.20
C GLU A 23 4.54 7.16 -15.93
N PHE A 24 4.51 6.16 -15.05
CA PHE A 24 5.64 5.29 -14.75
C PHE A 24 5.16 3.83 -14.75
N GLU A 25 6.00 2.93 -15.21
CA GLU A 25 5.85 1.53 -14.86
C GLU A 25 6.21 1.33 -13.38
N LEU A 26 5.49 0.46 -12.69
CA LEU A 26 5.70 0.22 -11.25
C LEU A 26 7.15 -0.16 -10.94
N GLN A 27 7.80 -0.92 -11.83
CA GLN A 27 9.21 -1.30 -11.72
C GLN A 27 10.20 -0.12 -11.83
N GLU A 28 9.80 1.01 -12.36
CA GLU A 28 10.65 2.21 -12.38
C GLU A 28 10.75 2.84 -10.99
N LEU A 29 9.67 2.75 -10.20
CA LEU A 29 9.55 3.36 -8.89
C LEU A 29 9.99 2.44 -7.75
N PHE A 30 9.79 1.12 -7.92
CA PHE A 30 9.99 0.13 -6.87
C PHE A 30 10.90 -1.03 -7.31
N GLU A 31 11.69 -1.52 -6.38
CA GLU A 31 12.18 -2.88 -6.39
C GLU A 31 11.01 -3.80 -5.98
N ILE A 32 10.70 -4.79 -6.80
CA ILE A 32 9.54 -5.67 -6.61
C ILE A 32 10.04 -7.09 -6.36
N LYS A 33 9.79 -7.60 -5.16
CA LYS A 33 10.16 -8.96 -4.75
C LYS A 33 8.95 -9.76 -4.33
N TYR A 34 9.00 -11.07 -4.53
CA TYR A 34 8.02 -11.96 -3.93
C TYR A 34 8.27 -12.04 -2.43
N GLY A 35 7.19 -12.09 -1.64
CA GLY A 35 7.28 -12.18 -0.18
C GLY A 35 7.84 -13.52 0.32
N VAL A 36 8.00 -13.67 1.62
CA VAL A 36 8.57 -14.91 2.23
C VAL A 36 7.70 -16.16 2.05
N ASN A 37 6.43 -15.99 1.66
CA ASN A 37 5.53 -17.09 1.24
C ASN A 37 5.30 -18.18 2.32
N LEU A 38 5.05 -17.75 3.55
CA LEU A 38 4.78 -18.69 4.64
C LEU A 38 3.33 -19.21 4.60
N LYS A 39 3.10 -20.35 5.23
CA LYS A 39 1.75 -20.92 5.42
C LYS A 39 1.33 -20.70 6.88
N LEU A 40 0.29 -19.89 7.11
CA LEU A 40 -0.20 -19.54 8.45
C LEU A 40 -0.50 -20.78 9.33
N ILE A 41 -1.01 -21.86 8.71
CA ILE A 41 -1.33 -23.10 9.43
C ILE A 41 -0.11 -23.77 10.10
N ASN A 42 1.09 -23.45 9.63
CA ASN A 42 2.35 -23.99 10.16
C ASN A 42 2.98 -23.05 11.20
N LEU A 43 2.34 -21.93 11.53
CA LEU A 43 2.87 -20.89 12.41
C LEU A 43 2.13 -20.86 13.73
N THR A 44 2.85 -20.53 14.80
CA THR A 44 2.25 -20.33 16.13
C THR A 44 1.68 -18.92 16.21
N GLN A 45 0.36 -18.81 16.28
CA GLN A 45 -0.31 -17.53 16.50
C GLN A 45 -0.12 -17.05 17.93
N SER A 46 0.01 -15.74 18.10
CA SER A 46 0.22 -15.12 19.42
C SER A 46 -0.30 -13.68 19.41
N THR A 47 -0.69 -13.18 20.59
CA THR A 47 -1.03 -11.78 20.83
C THR A 47 -0.01 -11.10 21.75
N GLY A 48 1.09 -11.79 22.09
CA GLY A 48 2.16 -11.26 22.93
C GLY A 48 2.96 -10.14 22.23
N SER A 49 3.76 -9.43 23.02
CA SER A 49 4.53 -8.27 22.54
C SER A 49 5.59 -8.59 21.46
N GLN A 50 5.99 -9.84 21.35
CA GLN A 50 6.94 -10.31 20.32
C GLN A 50 6.25 -10.79 19.05
N ALA A 51 4.91 -10.77 19.01
CA ALA A 51 4.16 -11.27 17.87
C ALA A 51 4.28 -10.31 16.66
N ILE A 52 4.55 -10.89 15.50
CA ILE A 52 4.79 -10.20 14.22
C ILE A 52 3.53 -10.32 13.35
N ASN A 53 3.17 -9.26 12.67
CA ASN A 53 2.03 -9.26 11.75
C ASN A 53 2.21 -10.31 10.65
N PHE A 54 1.15 -11.07 10.36
CA PHE A 54 1.09 -11.96 9.21
C PHE A 54 0.13 -11.40 8.17
N VAL A 55 0.70 -10.97 7.05
CA VAL A 55 -0.03 -10.34 5.93
C VAL A 55 -0.43 -11.41 4.91
N SER A 56 -1.67 -11.37 4.46
CA SER A 56 -2.22 -12.28 3.46
C SER A 56 -2.94 -11.50 2.35
N ARG A 57 -3.35 -12.20 1.31
CA ARG A 57 -4.04 -11.66 0.12
C ARG A 57 -5.52 -11.38 0.38
N THR A 58 -5.81 -10.53 1.34
CA THR A 58 -7.15 -10.04 1.70
C THR A 58 -7.25 -8.55 1.45
N SER A 59 -8.46 -8.03 1.35
CA SER A 59 -8.74 -6.60 1.15
C SER A 59 -9.03 -5.85 2.46
N GLY A 60 -9.10 -6.55 3.59
CA GLY A 60 -9.42 -5.95 4.89
C GLY A 60 -8.21 -5.85 5.81
N ASN A 61 -8.34 -5.05 6.87
CA ASN A 61 -7.41 -4.94 8.00
C ASN A 61 -5.94 -4.78 7.56
N ASN A 62 -5.66 -3.90 6.61
CA ASN A 62 -4.31 -3.67 6.07
C ASN A 62 -3.61 -4.96 5.59
N GLY A 63 -4.38 -5.98 5.19
CA GLY A 63 -3.88 -7.29 4.80
C GLY A 63 -3.50 -8.20 5.97
N VAL A 64 -3.49 -7.72 7.22
CA VAL A 64 -3.11 -8.47 8.40
C VAL A 64 -4.24 -9.42 8.83
N VAL A 65 -3.98 -10.72 8.83
CA VAL A 65 -4.96 -11.75 9.19
C VAL A 65 -4.66 -12.44 10.52
N ALA A 66 -3.44 -12.32 11.02
CA ALA A 66 -3.01 -12.85 12.30
C ALA A 66 -1.74 -12.14 12.79
N LYS A 67 -1.37 -12.38 14.06
CA LYS A 67 -0.02 -12.15 14.56
C LYS A 67 0.58 -13.51 14.94
N VAL A 68 1.87 -13.72 14.65
CA VAL A 68 2.57 -14.99 14.85
C VAL A 68 3.90 -14.77 15.57
N LEU A 69 4.37 -15.79 16.28
CA LEU A 69 5.71 -15.75 16.88
C LEU A 69 6.79 -15.70 15.79
N PRO A 70 7.98 -15.13 16.10
CA PRO A 70 9.14 -15.18 15.20
C PRO A 70 9.40 -16.60 14.71
N VAL A 71 9.73 -16.72 13.41
CA VAL A 71 10.03 -17.99 12.75
C VAL A 71 11.54 -18.18 12.70
N GLU A 72 12.03 -19.29 13.26
CA GLU A 72 13.46 -19.57 13.28
C GLU A 72 14.05 -19.60 11.84
N GLY A 73 15.13 -18.89 11.64
CA GLY A 73 15.84 -18.82 10.36
C GLY A 73 15.14 -18.00 9.27
N ILE A 74 14.01 -17.32 9.58
CA ILE A 74 13.31 -16.47 8.62
C ILE A 74 13.12 -15.09 9.23
N GLU A 75 13.83 -14.11 8.67
CA GLU A 75 13.66 -12.72 9.07
C GLU A 75 12.33 -12.15 8.53
N PRO A 76 11.59 -11.37 9.34
CA PRO A 76 10.43 -10.64 8.86
C PRO A 76 10.84 -9.58 7.84
N GLN A 77 9.93 -9.27 6.94
CA GLN A 77 10.09 -8.12 6.06
C GLN A 77 10.05 -6.84 6.91
N GLU A 78 10.88 -5.87 6.54
CA GLU A 78 11.00 -4.61 7.28
C GLU A 78 9.73 -3.76 7.23
N ALA A 79 9.53 -2.91 8.24
CA ALA A 79 8.50 -1.88 8.22
C ALA A 79 8.76 -0.86 7.10
N GLY A 80 7.71 -0.16 6.68
CA GLY A 80 7.81 0.89 5.66
C GLY A 80 7.68 0.39 4.23
N LEU A 81 7.52 -0.91 4.01
CA LEU A 81 7.30 -1.51 2.69
C LEU A 81 5.81 -1.50 2.30
N ILE A 82 5.54 -1.66 1.01
CA ILE A 82 4.20 -1.85 0.49
C ILE A 82 4.00 -3.33 0.14
N SER A 83 2.92 -3.93 0.62
CA SER A 83 2.49 -5.27 0.23
C SER A 83 1.40 -5.21 -0.84
N VAL A 84 1.49 -6.07 -1.86
CA VAL A 84 0.53 -6.14 -2.97
C VAL A 84 0.10 -7.57 -3.18
N ALA A 85 -1.20 -7.83 -3.14
CA ALA A 85 -1.76 -9.14 -3.46
C ALA A 85 -1.79 -9.38 -4.97
N SER A 86 -1.17 -10.46 -5.45
CA SER A 86 -1.21 -10.85 -6.86
C SER A 86 -2.29 -11.88 -7.17
N GLY A 87 -2.94 -12.44 -6.15
CA GLY A 87 -4.05 -13.38 -6.22
C GLY A 87 -5.03 -13.13 -5.07
N GLY A 88 -6.16 -13.80 -5.03
CA GLY A 88 -7.21 -13.53 -4.05
C GLY A 88 -7.83 -12.15 -4.29
N SER A 89 -7.70 -11.24 -3.34
CA SER A 89 -8.06 -9.82 -3.52
C SER A 89 -6.99 -9.11 -4.35
N VAL A 90 -6.96 -9.35 -5.65
CA VAL A 90 -5.90 -8.89 -6.55
C VAL A 90 -5.75 -7.38 -6.50
N LEU A 91 -4.51 -6.92 -6.36
CA LEU A 91 -4.10 -5.53 -6.18
C LEU A 91 -4.61 -4.85 -4.89
N SER A 92 -5.10 -5.61 -3.90
CA SER A 92 -5.16 -5.05 -2.54
C SER A 92 -3.74 -4.67 -2.12
N THR A 93 -3.54 -3.39 -1.87
CA THR A 93 -2.22 -2.78 -1.72
C THR A 93 -2.16 -2.02 -0.41
N PHE A 94 -1.21 -2.36 0.47
CA PHE A 94 -1.14 -1.80 1.79
C PHE A 94 0.29 -1.38 2.17
N TYR A 95 0.40 -0.21 2.78
CA TYR A 95 1.61 0.21 3.48
C TYR A 95 1.70 -0.50 4.84
N GLN A 96 2.84 -1.12 5.12
CA GLN A 96 3.07 -1.87 6.35
C GLN A 96 3.91 -1.04 7.32
N ASP A 97 3.28 -0.55 8.39
CA ASP A 97 3.93 0.28 9.42
C ASP A 97 4.87 -0.52 10.33
N GLU A 98 4.64 -1.82 10.45
CA GLU A 98 5.39 -2.73 11.34
C GLU A 98 6.06 -3.82 10.51
N PRO A 99 7.13 -4.47 11.04
CA PRO A 99 7.69 -5.67 10.43
C PRO A 99 6.62 -6.75 10.28
N PHE A 100 6.72 -7.55 9.22
CA PHE A 100 5.70 -8.54 8.92
C PHE A 100 6.22 -9.77 8.19
N TYR A 101 5.52 -10.88 8.33
CA TYR A 101 5.63 -12.03 7.44
C TYR A 101 4.53 -11.99 6.40
N SER A 102 4.80 -12.54 5.22
CA SER A 102 3.82 -12.62 4.14
C SER A 102 3.46 -14.06 3.78
N GLY A 103 2.17 -14.28 3.54
CA GLY A 103 1.66 -15.48 2.92
C GLY A 103 1.95 -15.55 1.42
N ARG A 104 1.34 -16.54 0.75
CA ARG A 104 1.51 -16.75 -0.70
C ARG A 104 0.83 -15.64 -1.52
N ASP A 105 1.28 -15.47 -2.74
CA ASP A 105 0.74 -14.55 -3.74
C ASP A 105 0.78 -13.07 -3.28
N LEU A 106 1.82 -12.72 -2.50
CA LEU A 106 2.14 -11.36 -2.10
C LEU A 106 3.48 -10.92 -2.69
N TYR A 107 3.48 -9.74 -3.27
CA TYR A 107 4.68 -9.03 -3.67
C TYR A 107 4.94 -7.88 -2.72
N ILE A 108 6.22 -7.59 -2.51
CA ILE A 108 6.71 -6.55 -1.63
C ILE A 108 7.41 -5.52 -2.49
N LEU A 109 7.01 -4.27 -2.32
CA LEU A 109 7.54 -3.13 -3.05
C LEU A 109 8.40 -2.30 -2.10
N LYS A 110 9.68 -2.15 -2.45
CA LYS A 110 10.62 -1.24 -1.80
C LYS A 110 10.92 -0.09 -2.76
N GLU A 111 10.75 1.13 -2.32
CA GLU A 111 11.03 2.30 -3.14
C GLU A 111 12.49 2.37 -3.57
N LYS A 112 12.74 2.78 -4.81
CA LYS A 112 14.09 3.01 -5.35
C LYS A 112 14.66 4.37 -4.97
N VAL A 113 13.78 5.33 -4.68
CA VAL A 113 14.11 6.67 -4.20
C VAL A 113 13.31 6.90 -2.93
N PRO A 114 13.89 7.47 -1.86
CA PRO A 114 13.17 7.70 -0.61
C PRO A 114 11.85 8.44 -0.83
N MET A 115 10.79 7.93 -0.23
CA MET A 115 9.44 8.48 -0.27
C MET A 115 8.87 8.54 1.15
N SER A 116 8.08 9.58 1.43
CA SER A 116 7.35 9.70 2.69
C SER A 116 6.27 8.61 2.82
N LYS A 117 5.84 8.33 4.04
CA LYS A 117 4.69 7.46 4.32
C LYS A 117 3.46 7.90 3.53
N LEU A 118 3.15 9.19 3.51
CA LEU A 118 1.99 9.74 2.81
C LEU A 118 2.05 9.51 1.30
N THR A 119 3.23 9.64 0.70
CA THR A 119 3.43 9.31 -0.72
C THR A 119 3.23 7.82 -0.99
N LYS A 120 3.71 6.94 -0.11
CA LYS A 120 3.48 5.49 -0.25
C LYS A 120 2.00 5.12 -0.13
N LEU A 121 1.26 5.74 0.81
CA LEU A 121 -0.20 5.57 0.94
C LEU A 121 -0.97 6.07 -0.29
N PHE A 122 -0.56 7.21 -0.84
CA PHE A 122 -1.10 7.72 -2.11
C PHE A 122 -0.89 6.71 -3.24
N LEU A 123 0.32 6.14 -3.36
CA LEU A 123 0.65 5.14 -4.37
C LEU A 123 -0.12 3.84 -4.17
N CYS A 124 -0.40 3.42 -2.94
CA CYS A 124 -1.30 2.29 -2.66
C CYS A 124 -2.67 2.51 -3.31
N THR A 125 -3.27 3.68 -3.09
CA THR A 125 -4.57 4.03 -3.68
C THR A 125 -4.52 4.07 -5.21
N VAL A 126 -3.48 4.67 -5.79
CA VAL A 126 -3.30 4.75 -7.25
C VAL A 126 -3.16 3.35 -7.84
N LEU A 127 -2.41 2.45 -7.17
CA LEU A 127 -2.20 1.08 -7.65
C LEU A 127 -3.49 0.26 -7.56
N GLU A 128 -4.24 0.35 -6.48
CA GLU A 128 -5.53 -0.34 -6.31
C GLU A 128 -6.56 0.06 -7.38
N LYS A 129 -6.52 1.31 -7.87
CA LYS A 129 -7.40 1.75 -8.97
C LYS A 129 -7.18 0.97 -10.26
N ASN A 130 -6.08 0.23 -10.41
CA ASN A 130 -5.87 -0.69 -11.54
C ASN A 130 -6.51 -2.08 -11.33
N ALA A 131 -7.09 -2.38 -10.18
CA ALA A 131 -7.66 -3.70 -9.86
C ALA A 131 -8.74 -4.17 -10.87
N TYR A 132 -9.50 -3.23 -11.45
CA TYR A 132 -10.53 -3.54 -12.47
C TYR A 132 -9.99 -4.29 -13.70
N ARG A 133 -8.67 -4.20 -13.98
CA ARG A 133 -8.02 -4.90 -15.10
C ARG A 133 -7.83 -6.38 -14.83
N TYR A 134 -8.00 -6.83 -13.58
CA TYR A 134 -7.72 -8.19 -13.11
C TYR A 134 -8.98 -8.94 -12.64
N ALA A 135 -10.17 -8.51 -13.06
CA ALA A 135 -11.40 -9.23 -12.76
C ALA A 135 -11.38 -10.68 -13.29
N TYR A 136 -12.05 -11.60 -12.56
CA TYR A 136 -12.27 -13.00 -12.96
C TYR A 136 -11.00 -13.87 -13.10
N GLY A 137 -10.20 -13.98 -12.03
CA GLY A 137 -9.15 -15.00 -11.91
C GLY A 137 -7.84 -14.67 -12.64
N ARG A 138 -7.68 -13.47 -13.17
CA ARG A 138 -6.39 -13.02 -13.68
C ARG A 138 -5.48 -12.66 -12.52
N GLN A 139 -4.34 -13.33 -12.42
CA GLN A 139 -3.32 -13.01 -11.43
C GLN A 139 -2.41 -11.88 -11.96
N ALA A 140 -2.01 -10.97 -11.06
CA ALA A 140 -1.14 -9.85 -11.40
C ALA A 140 0.36 -10.21 -11.45
N ASN A 141 0.75 -11.42 -11.04
CA ASN A 141 2.14 -11.83 -10.86
C ASN A 141 3.05 -11.61 -12.08
N LYS A 142 2.56 -11.82 -13.31
CA LYS A 142 3.35 -11.58 -14.54
C LYS A 142 3.36 -10.14 -15.03
N THR A 143 2.36 -9.35 -14.61
CA THR A 143 2.11 -8.00 -15.13
C THR A 143 2.33 -6.90 -14.11
N LEU A 144 2.49 -7.23 -12.83
CA LEU A 144 2.60 -6.26 -11.74
C LEU A 144 3.68 -5.20 -12.02
N LYS A 145 4.86 -5.63 -12.45
CA LYS A 145 5.99 -4.73 -12.74
C LYS A 145 5.71 -3.71 -13.84
N ASN A 146 4.83 -4.05 -14.78
CA ASN A 146 4.49 -3.21 -15.93
C ASN A 146 3.17 -2.45 -15.75
N ILE A 147 2.58 -2.46 -14.54
CA ILE A 147 1.41 -1.63 -14.26
C ILE A 147 1.82 -0.16 -14.35
N ILE A 148 1.07 0.59 -15.16
CA ILE A 148 1.28 2.03 -15.29
C ILE A 148 0.54 2.74 -14.16
N VAL A 149 1.28 3.55 -13.42
CA VAL A 149 0.74 4.49 -12.44
C VAL A 149 1.01 5.92 -12.89
N LYS A 150 0.02 6.80 -12.76
CA LYS A 150 0.14 8.21 -13.11
C LYS A 150 0.22 9.03 -11.82
N VAL A 151 1.29 9.81 -11.68
CA VAL A 151 1.62 10.50 -10.43
C VAL A 151 2.18 11.90 -10.67
N PRO A 152 2.02 12.84 -9.71
CA PRO A 152 2.64 14.14 -9.76
C PRO A 152 4.17 14.04 -9.83
N VAL A 153 4.80 14.90 -10.63
CA VAL A 153 6.25 15.00 -10.74
C VAL A 153 6.74 16.42 -10.53
N ASP A 154 7.95 16.54 -10.02
CA ASP A 154 8.67 17.80 -9.89
C ASP A 154 9.20 18.31 -11.25
N SER A 155 9.92 19.42 -11.24
CA SER A 155 10.54 20.01 -12.43
C SER A 155 11.60 19.13 -13.10
N LYS A 156 12.11 18.11 -12.40
CA LYS A 156 13.09 17.14 -12.91
C LYS A 156 12.42 15.86 -13.44
N GLY A 157 11.09 15.77 -13.34
CA GLY A 157 10.32 14.61 -13.79
C GLY A 157 10.41 13.40 -12.84
N VAL A 158 10.77 13.62 -11.58
CA VAL A 158 10.76 12.64 -10.49
C VAL A 158 9.47 12.82 -9.68
N ILE A 159 9.00 11.79 -8.97
CA ILE A 159 7.82 11.88 -8.09
C ILE A 159 7.97 13.08 -7.14
N ASP A 160 6.97 13.96 -7.13
CA ASP A 160 6.93 15.11 -6.24
C ASP A 160 6.40 14.72 -4.86
N ASP A 161 7.28 14.12 -4.05
CA ASP A 161 6.97 13.70 -2.67
C ASP A 161 6.42 14.85 -1.83
N LYS A 162 6.96 16.06 -2.00
CA LYS A 162 6.52 17.24 -1.26
C LYS A 162 5.10 17.66 -1.62
N TYR A 163 4.78 17.66 -2.92
CA TYR A 163 3.42 17.97 -3.37
C TYR A 163 2.42 16.93 -2.86
N ILE A 164 2.73 15.65 -3.01
CA ILE A 164 1.86 14.54 -2.56
C ILE A 164 1.65 14.60 -1.06
N THR A 165 2.73 14.78 -0.28
CA THR A 165 2.64 14.91 1.19
C THR A 165 1.75 16.08 1.60
N ASN A 166 1.93 17.26 0.98
CA ASN A 166 1.09 18.44 1.26
C ASN A 166 -0.38 18.23 0.84
N PHE A 167 -0.62 17.49 -0.24
CA PHE A 167 -1.97 17.10 -0.66
C PHE A 167 -2.61 16.15 0.35
N MET A 168 -1.93 15.06 0.69
CA MET A 168 -2.42 14.01 1.60
C MET A 168 -2.69 14.55 3.00
N SER A 169 -1.85 15.47 3.50
CA SER A 169 -2.02 16.08 4.83
C SER A 169 -3.23 17.00 4.95
N LYS A 170 -3.84 17.39 3.84
CA LYS A 170 -5.08 18.20 3.81
C LYS A 170 -6.36 17.38 3.67
N LEU A 171 -6.24 16.07 3.50
CA LEU A 171 -7.41 15.21 3.43
C LEU A 171 -8.04 15.05 4.81
N GLN A 172 -9.36 14.86 4.84
CA GLN A 172 -10.06 14.52 6.06
C GLN A 172 -9.46 13.23 6.66
N TYR A 173 -9.23 13.23 7.98
CA TYR A 173 -8.57 12.13 8.73
C TYR A 173 -7.07 11.95 8.44
N SER A 174 -6.39 12.92 7.85
CA SER A 174 -4.94 12.86 7.65
C SER A 174 -4.14 12.77 8.95
N ASP A 175 -4.68 13.26 10.06
CA ASP A 175 -4.14 13.17 11.42
C ASP A 175 -4.25 11.76 12.04
N MET A 176 -4.98 10.84 11.40
CA MET A 176 -5.14 9.44 11.81
C MET A 176 -4.16 8.49 11.09
N ILE A 177 -3.32 9.02 10.20
CA ILE A 177 -2.33 8.31 9.41
C ILE A 177 -0.94 8.51 10.02
#